data_4b2c919e2fede0897c613bbd73ac4725
#
_entry.id   4b2c919e2fede0897c613bbd73ac4725
#
_cell.length_a   1.000
_cell.length_b   1.000
_cell.length_c   1.000
_cell.angle_alpha   90.00
_cell.angle_beta   90.00
_cell.angle_gamma   90.00
#
_symmetry.space_group_name_H-M   'P 1'
#
loop_
_entity.id
_entity.type
_entity.pdbx_description
1 polymer ?
#
loop_
_entity_poly.entity_id
_entity_poly.type
_entity_poly.pdbx_seq_one_letter_code
_entity_poly.pdbx_strand_id
1 'polypeptide(L)'
;MFKIMPQHFLGGLVLLTSVWLTGCASLPSDVQRPVSTALADNSGTRLGAAVSARAAAATTRNDSAFALVGSAELAFTSRMTLIKAAEKTLDLQYYAIHADDTTERMFEALREAAARGVRVRILLDDFNTAGKDAQVLQLAFEKNIEMRLFNPLPSSRASGLWRIVSSLSDAARLQRRMHNKIFVADNAVAITGGRNLGDTYFGQSEGVNFVDIDVLAAGRIARDLSRSFDGYWNNPLAYPVQSLISARDIEALKPKPVAAASTSPEKSAPLAPEPTRAQADANTPNKTTVTRVAVNPAGLTTTIAALPDTTDLRLLSWTWAASTMLVDKPSKIADDADAAEESNNTTVDGLLSLMARAKTDLLVVSPYFVPGPEMMKQFADLRKSGVRVRVLTNSLASNDAVAAHAGYVRYREGLIAMGVEMYEMRSEQRGTVSSFGSGAGLGAGSGGGSSGASRASLHAKAVVVDNRLLVVGSMNLDLRSKLQNSEVAIAIRNRKLASEATALIEPGLTTGAYRVELVNGQLIWRAPAGSGLPDATSEPDASLGLKLLVKVISPFAPDEML
;
A
#
# COMPACT_ATOMS: atom_id res chain seq x y z
N MET A 1 15.06 9.62 70.73
CA MET A 1 14.60 8.22 70.71
C MET A 1 13.86 8.02 69.37
N PHE A 2 14.61 7.80 68.25
CA PHE A 2 14.07 7.59 66.93
C PHE A 2 14.02 6.08 66.67
N LYS A 3 12.83 5.52 66.46
CA LYS A 3 12.61 4.12 66.07
C LYS A 3 12.87 3.94 64.58
N ILE A 4 13.86 3.11 64.28
CA ILE A 4 14.19 2.64 62.95
C ILE A 4 13.14 1.60 62.53
N MET A 5 12.42 1.83 61.44
CA MET A 5 11.53 0.86 60.79
C MET A 5 12.35 -0.08 59.86
N PRO A 6 12.06 -1.36 59.80
CA PRO A 6 12.89 -2.32 59.06
C PRO A 6 12.67 -2.25 57.54
N GLN A 7 13.78 -2.18 56.80
CA GLN A 7 13.89 -2.11 55.33
C GLN A 7 13.47 -3.40 54.60
N HIS A 8 12.91 -4.39 55.26
CA HIS A 8 12.60 -5.69 54.63
C HIS A 8 11.21 -5.80 54.00
N PHE A 9 10.34 -4.77 54.11
CA PHE A 9 8.99 -4.80 53.52
C PHE A 9 8.90 -4.29 52.10
N LEU A 10 9.87 -3.48 51.62
CA LEU A 10 9.87 -2.97 50.25
C LEU A 10 10.42 -3.99 49.23
N GLY A 11 11.33 -4.87 49.64
CA GLY A 11 11.91 -5.90 48.76
C GLY A 11 10.94 -7.00 48.33
N GLY A 12 9.99 -7.33 49.21
CA GLY A 12 8.99 -8.37 48.94
C GLY A 12 7.89 -7.96 47.96
N LEU A 13 7.54 -6.68 47.91
CA LEU A 13 6.48 -6.17 47.03
C LEU A 13 6.97 -6.02 45.59
N VAL A 14 8.25 -5.70 45.37
CA VAL A 14 8.87 -5.61 44.03
C VAL A 14 9.09 -7.00 43.45
N LEU A 15 9.40 -8.04 44.25
CA LEU A 15 9.53 -9.40 43.73
C LEU A 15 8.18 -10.06 43.41
N LEU A 16 7.10 -9.74 44.11
CA LEU A 16 5.77 -10.28 43.83
C LEU A 16 5.10 -9.65 42.58
N THR A 17 5.44 -8.40 42.23
CA THR A 17 4.96 -7.77 40.99
C THR A 17 5.74 -8.25 39.77
N SER A 18 6.98 -8.74 39.90
CA SER A 18 7.79 -9.25 38.79
C SER A 18 7.34 -10.63 38.30
N VAL A 19 6.67 -11.44 39.10
CA VAL A 19 6.23 -12.80 38.73
C VAL A 19 4.94 -12.81 37.90
N TRP A 20 4.17 -11.72 37.90
CA TRP A 20 2.93 -11.63 37.11
C TRP A 20 3.13 -11.10 35.68
N LEU A 21 4.35 -10.74 35.29
CA LEU A 21 4.67 -10.18 33.96
C LEU A 21 5.34 -11.17 32.99
N THR A 22 5.61 -12.41 33.41
CA THR A 22 6.19 -13.45 32.56
C THR A 22 5.16 -14.44 32.02
N GLY A 23 4.03 -13.97 31.60
CA GLY A 23 3.23 -14.70 30.64
C GLY A 23 3.87 -14.48 29.25
N CYS A 24 4.92 -15.22 28.90
CA CYS A 24 5.40 -15.31 27.52
C CYS A 24 4.23 -15.85 26.68
N ALA A 25 3.48 -14.95 26.03
CA ALA A 25 2.52 -15.35 25.02
C ALA A 25 3.34 -15.95 23.87
N SER A 26 3.46 -17.28 23.84
CA SER A 26 4.08 -17.99 22.72
C SER A 26 3.05 -18.29 21.66
N LEU A 27 3.48 -18.34 20.40
CA LEU A 27 2.63 -18.81 19.32
C LEU A 27 2.34 -20.30 19.50
N PRO A 28 1.15 -20.80 19.06
CA PRO A 28 0.84 -22.23 19.08
C PRO A 28 1.89 -23.02 18.28
N SER A 29 2.40 -24.11 18.87
CA SER A 29 3.40 -24.97 18.23
C SER A 29 2.77 -26.05 17.33
N ASP A 30 1.64 -26.60 17.77
CA ASP A 30 0.92 -27.65 17.01
C ASP A 30 -0.22 -27.05 16.19
N VAL A 31 0.14 -26.48 15.04
CA VAL A 31 -0.81 -25.83 14.13
C VAL A 31 -0.91 -26.62 12.84
N GLN A 32 -2.12 -27.08 12.54
CA GLN A 32 -2.42 -27.71 11.25
C GLN A 32 -2.39 -26.67 10.13
N ARG A 33 -1.51 -26.85 9.16
CA ARG A 33 -1.34 -25.98 7.98
C ARG A 33 -1.55 -26.79 6.70
N PRO A 34 -2.81 -27.06 6.29
CA PRO A 34 -3.06 -27.82 5.07
C PRO A 34 -2.35 -27.19 3.87
N VAL A 35 -1.57 -27.98 3.15
CA VAL A 35 -0.89 -27.51 1.94
C VAL A 35 -1.94 -27.30 0.85
N SER A 36 -1.89 -26.12 0.22
CA SER A 36 -2.70 -25.86 -0.98
C SER A 36 -1.92 -25.00 -1.96
N THR A 37 -2.20 -25.19 -3.25
CA THR A 37 -1.49 -24.51 -4.35
C THR A 37 -2.46 -23.79 -5.27
N ALA A 38 -1.91 -22.90 -6.10
CA ALA A 38 -2.64 -22.22 -7.16
C ALA A 38 -3.31 -23.22 -8.12
N LEU A 39 -4.32 -22.76 -8.85
CA LEU A 39 -5.00 -23.55 -9.87
C LEU A 39 -3.97 -24.03 -10.92
N ALA A 40 -3.83 -25.36 -11.06
CA ALA A 40 -2.82 -25.93 -11.96
C ALA A 40 -3.11 -25.64 -13.43
N ASP A 41 -4.37 -25.78 -13.84
CA ASP A 41 -4.85 -25.48 -15.20
C ASP A 41 -5.99 -24.46 -15.15
N ASN A 42 -5.78 -23.31 -15.78
CA ASN A 42 -6.77 -22.24 -15.89
C ASN A 42 -7.50 -22.20 -17.24
N SER A 43 -7.22 -23.14 -18.14
CA SER A 43 -7.79 -23.16 -19.51
C SER A 43 -9.32 -23.28 -19.51
N GLY A 44 -9.88 -23.95 -18.50
CA GLY A 44 -11.33 -24.09 -18.29
C GLY A 44 -12.01 -22.89 -17.64
N THR A 45 -11.30 -21.76 -17.38
CA THR A 45 -11.90 -20.53 -16.85
C THR A 45 -12.06 -19.47 -17.92
N ARG A 46 -13.04 -18.57 -17.76
CA ARG A 46 -13.22 -17.45 -18.70
C ARG A 46 -12.00 -16.54 -18.76
N LEU A 47 -11.36 -16.27 -17.61
CA LEU A 47 -10.13 -15.44 -17.57
C LEU A 47 -8.99 -16.16 -18.29
N GLY A 48 -8.75 -17.44 -18.04
CA GLY A 48 -7.72 -18.23 -18.71
C GLY A 48 -7.93 -18.33 -20.21
N ALA A 49 -9.16 -18.61 -20.65
CA ALA A 49 -9.53 -18.65 -22.06
C ALA A 49 -9.32 -17.28 -22.76
N ALA A 50 -9.73 -16.19 -22.11
CA ALA A 50 -9.54 -14.83 -22.65
C ALA A 50 -8.06 -14.46 -22.79
N VAL A 51 -7.23 -14.80 -21.81
CA VAL A 51 -5.76 -14.57 -21.86
C VAL A 51 -5.13 -15.41 -22.97
N SER A 52 -5.49 -16.68 -23.10
CA SER A 52 -4.99 -17.59 -24.14
C SER A 52 -5.36 -17.12 -25.53
N ALA A 53 -6.61 -16.69 -25.74
CA ALA A 53 -7.06 -16.15 -27.02
C ALA A 53 -6.31 -14.88 -27.43
N ARG A 54 -6.06 -13.97 -26.48
CA ARG A 54 -5.27 -12.76 -26.73
C ARG A 54 -3.79 -13.05 -26.98
N ALA A 55 -3.23 -14.04 -26.28
CA ALA A 55 -1.86 -14.47 -26.52
C ALA A 55 -1.70 -15.05 -27.93
N ALA A 56 -2.65 -15.86 -28.40
CA ALA A 56 -2.66 -16.42 -29.74
C ALA A 56 -2.79 -15.34 -30.82
N ALA A 57 -3.54 -14.26 -30.55
CA ALA A 57 -3.70 -13.13 -31.48
C ALA A 57 -2.53 -12.11 -31.42
N ALA A 58 -1.61 -12.23 -30.45
CA ALA A 58 -0.52 -11.30 -30.27
C ALA A 58 0.53 -11.46 -31.38
N THR A 59 1.06 -10.33 -31.87
CA THR A 59 2.12 -10.31 -32.90
C THR A 59 3.52 -10.57 -32.33
N THR A 60 3.64 -10.74 -31.03
CA THR A 60 4.91 -10.99 -30.33
C THR A 60 4.91 -12.39 -29.72
N ARG A 61 6.13 -12.94 -29.50
CA ARG A 61 6.31 -14.24 -28.80
C ARG A 61 6.40 -14.10 -27.28
N ASN A 62 6.11 -12.90 -26.73
CA ASN A 62 6.10 -12.71 -25.28
C ASN A 62 4.88 -13.44 -24.66
N ASP A 63 5.09 -14.00 -23.49
CA ASP A 63 4.14 -14.86 -22.78
C ASP A 63 3.42 -14.15 -21.63
N SER A 64 3.66 -12.87 -21.48
CA SER A 64 3.09 -12.03 -20.43
C SER A 64 2.60 -10.72 -20.98
N ALA A 65 1.41 -10.29 -20.55
CA ALA A 65 0.79 -9.02 -20.94
C ALA A 65 0.55 -8.12 -19.74
N PHE A 66 0.61 -6.81 -19.96
CA PHE A 66 0.53 -5.80 -18.90
C PHE A 66 -0.36 -4.63 -19.31
N ALA A 67 -1.04 -4.05 -18.31
CA ALA A 67 -1.68 -2.75 -18.40
C ALA A 67 -1.41 -1.96 -17.12
N LEU A 68 -1.08 -0.67 -17.23
CA LEU A 68 -0.82 0.19 -16.07
C LEU A 68 -2.12 0.59 -15.37
N VAL A 69 -2.06 0.67 -14.06
CA VAL A 69 -3.17 1.06 -13.17
C VAL A 69 -2.72 2.27 -12.36
N GLY A 70 -2.84 3.46 -12.97
CA GLY A 70 -2.37 4.72 -12.38
C GLY A 70 -3.41 5.43 -11.51
N SER A 71 -4.72 5.14 -11.68
CA SER A 71 -5.77 5.79 -10.90
C SER A 71 -6.31 4.91 -9.76
N ALA A 72 -6.75 5.56 -8.68
CA ALA A 72 -7.39 4.91 -7.54
C ALA A 72 -8.69 4.19 -7.96
N GLU A 73 -9.50 4.83 -8.81
CA GLU A 73 -10.72 4.24 -9.37
C GLU A 73 -10.43 2.97 -10.18
N LEU A 74 -9.47 3.02 -11.13
CA LEU A 74 -9.11 1.86 -11.92
C LEU A 74 -8.53 0.74 -11.05
N ALA A 75 -7.80 1.08 -9.99
CA ALA A 75 -7.23 0.12 -9.05
C ALA A 75 -8.32 -0.64 -8.27
N PHE A 76 -9.35 0.07 -7.81
CA PHE A 76 -10.51 -0.53 -7.14
C PHE A 76 -11.34 -1.37 -8.12
N THR A 77 -11.79 -0.76 -9.22
CA THR A 77 -12.70 -1.39 -10.16
C THR A 77 -12.09 -2.60 -10.86
N SER A 78 -10.76 -2.61 -11.08
CA SER A 78 -10.05 -3.78 -11.60
C SER A 78 -10.10 -4.96 -10.64
N ARG A 79 -9.87 -4.73 -9.33
CA ARG A 79 -9.98 -5.77 -8.30
C ARG A 79 -11.40 -6.32 -8.22
N MET A 80 -12.39 -5.44 -8.16
CA MET A 80 -13.82 -5.81 -8.16
C MET A 80 -14.20 -6.63 -9.40
N THR A 81 -13.71 -6.21 -10.58
CA THR A 81 -13.94 -6.97 -11.83
C THR A 81 -13.33 -8.37 -11.74
N LEU A 82 -12.11 -8.51 -11.24
CA LEU A 82 -11.46 -9.82 -11.10
C LEU A 82 -12.18 -10.70 -10.08
N ILE A 83 -12.66 -10.15 -8.95
CA ILE A 83 -13.45 -10.91 -7.96
C ILE A 83 -14.74 -11.44 -8.60
N LYS A 84 -15.45 -10.59 -9.33
CA LYS A 84 -16.71 -10.97 -10.00
C LYS A 84 -16.49 -11.95 -11.17
N ALA A 85 -15.35 -11.86 -11.86
CA ALA A 85 -15.01 -12.72 -13.00
C ALA A 85 -14.40 -14.08 -12.61
N ALA A 86 -13.83 -14.21 -11.43
CA ALA A 86 -13.22 -15.45 -10.96
C ALA A 86 -14.22 -16.59 -10.87
N GLU A 87 -13.81 -17.78 -11.35
CA GLU A 87 -14.63 -18.99 -11.41
C GLU A 87 -14.08 -20.11 -10.54
N LYS A 88 -12.77 -20.12 -10.25
CA LYS A 88 -12.10 -21.21 -9.50
C LYS A 88 -11.33 -20.72 -8.29
N THR A 89 -10.46 -19.71 -8.44
CA THR A 89 -9.56 -19.29 -7.36
C THR A 89 -9.35 -17.78 -7.30
N LEU A 90 -9.24 -17.28 -6.06
CA LEU A 90 -8.76 -15.93 -5.74
C LEU A 90 -7.67 -16.08 -4.68
N ASP A 91 -6.47 -15.56 -4.96
CA ASP A 91 -5.33 -15.56 -4.05
C ASP A 91 -4.90 -14.12 -3.79
N LEU A 92 -4.98 -13.69 -2.52
CA LEU A 92 -4.71 -12.32 -2.08
C LEU A 92 -3.58 -12.32 -1.03
N GLN A 93 -2.50 -11.58 -1.28
CA GLN A 93 -1.39 -11.39 -0.34
C GLN A 93 -1.18 -9.90 -0.12
N TYR A 94 -1.27 -9.44 1.12
CA TYR A 94 -1.16 -8.03 1.47
C TYR A 94 -0.43 -7.80 2.78
N TYR A 95 0.23 -6.63 2.88
CA TYR A 95 0.80 -6.14 4.13
C TYR A 95 -0.28 -5.57 5.06
N ALA A 96 -1.25 -4.83 4.50
CA ALA A 96 -2.34 -4.24 5.25
C ALA A 96 -3.66 -4.34 4.49
N ILE A 97 -4.72 -4.63 5.24
CA ILE A 97 -6.12 -4.52 4.82
C ILE A 97 -6.84 -3.76 5.93
N HIS A 98 -7.36 -2.57 5.63
CA HIS A 98 -8.07 -1.76 6.60
C HIS A 98 -9.55 -2.11 6.64
N ALA A 99 -10.16 -2.08 7.81
CA ALA A 99 -11.61 -2.28 7.96
C ALA A 99 -12.33 -0.95 7.73
N ASP A 100 -12.62 -0.64 6.47
CA ASP A 100 -13.29 0.57 6.01
C ASP A 100 -14.29 0.27 4.89
N ASP A 101 -15.00 1.29 4.41
CA ASP A 101 -16.12 1.11 3.49
C ASP A 101 -15.70 0.53 2.14
N THR A 102 -14.53 0.92 1.64
CA THR A 102 -14.01 0.40 0.37
C THR A 102 -13.71 -1.09 0.45
N THR A 103 -13.08 -1.50 1.54
CA THR A 103 -12.75 -2.92 1.76
C THR A 103 -13.98 -3.75 2.09
N GLU A 104 -14.99 -3.21 2.81
CA GLU A 104 -16.24 -3.95 3.05
C GLU A 104 -16.95 -4.31 1.74
N ARG A 105 -16.99 -3.40 0.76
CA ARG A 105 -17.51 -3.71 -0.58
C ARG A 105 -16.72 -4.84 -1.27
N MET A 106 -15.40 -4.88 -1.10
CA MET A 106 -14.58 -5.99 -1.60
C MET A 106 -14.89 -7.29 -0.87
N PHE A 107 -15.09 -7.24 0.46
CA PHE A 107 -15.42 -8.42 1.27
C PHE A 107 -16.78 -9.01 0.91
N GLU A 108 -17.78 -8.17 0.65
CA GLU A 108 -19.07 -8.60 0.13
C GLU A 108 -18.90 -9.36 -1.20
N ALA A 109 -18.13 -8.79 -2.14
CA ALA A 109 -17.86 -9.44 -3.41
C ALA A 109 -17.05 -10.75 -3.26
N LEU A 110 -16.11 -10.84 -2.29
CA LEU A 110 -15.37 -12.07 -1.97
C LEU A 110 -16.30 -13.14 -1.38
N ARG A 111 -17.23 -12.78 -0.47
CA ARG A 111 -18.27 -13.69 0.04
C ARG A 111 -19.16 -14.23 -1.08
N GLU A 112 -19.58 -13.34 -2.00
CA GLU A 112 -20.35 -13.75 -3.19
C GLU A 112 -19.55 -14.70 -4.09
N ALA A 113 -18.25 -14.45 -4.32
CA ALA A 113 -17.39 -15.33 -5.08
C ALA A 113 -17.25 -16.70 -4.38
N ALA A 114 -17.02 -16.71 -3.08
CA ALA A 114 -16.95 -17.93 -2.27
C ALA A 114 -18.26 -18.71 -2.27
N ALA A 115 -19.43 -18.03 -2.25
CA ALA A 115 -20.75 -18.64 -2.38
C ALA A 115 -20.96 -19.29 -3.76
N ARG A 116 -20.35 -18.74 -4.84
CA ARG A 116 -20.33 -19.36 -6.17
C ARG A 116 -19.40 -20.60 -6.26
N GLY A 117 -18.65 -20.91 -5.20
CA GLY A 117 -17.72 -22.04 -5.15
C GLY A 117 -16.27 -21.68 -5.51
N VAL A 118 -15.94 -20.39 -5.62
CA VAL A 118 -14.56 -19.93 -5.78
C VAL A 118 -13.81 -20.16 -4.48
N ARG A 119 -12.63 -20.80 -4.54
CA ARG A 119 -11.71 -20.90 -3.41
C ARG A 119 -10.99 -19.55 -3.23
N VAL A 120 -11.13 -18.95 -2.07
CA VAL A 120 -10.48 -17.70 -1.71
C VAL A 120 -9.39 -17.97 -0.67
N ARG A 121 -8.14 -17.58 -0.95
CA ARG A 121 -7.03 -17.61 0.00
C ARG A 121 -6.54 -16.19 0.26
N ILE A 122 -6.49 -15.78 1.53
CA ILE A 122 -6.02 -14.46 1.95
C ILE A 122 -4.83 -14.64 2.88
N LEU A 123 -3.66 -14.16 2.46
CA LEU A 123 -2.45 -14.11 3.26
C LEU A 123 -2.17 -12.67 3.66
N LEU A 124 -2.25 -12.37 4.95
CA LEU A 124 -2.09 -11.03 5.49
C LEU A 124 -0.91 -10.98 6.46
N ASP A 125 -0.05 -9.96 6.34
CA ASP A 125 0.93 -9.68 7.37
C ASP A 125 0.22 -9.28 8.68
N ASP A 126 0.73 -9.78 9.81
CA ASP A 126 0.04 -9.59 11.08
C ASP A 126 0.25 -8.22 11.74
N PHE A 127 1.11 -7.36 11.20
CA PHE A 127 1.46 -6.09 11.85
C PHE A 127 0.26 -5.16 12.04
N ASN A 128 -0.57 -5.01 11.00
CA ASN A 128 -1.70 -4.09 10.97
C ASN A 128 -3.05 -4.73 11.37
N THR A 129 -3.06 -5.93 11.97
CA THR A 129 -4.30 -6.64 12.36
C THR A 129 -4.72 -6.37 13.80
N ALA A 130 -4.73 -5.11 14.23
CA ALA A 130 -5.10 -4.71 15.59
C ALA A 130 -6.15 -3.60 15.60
N GLY A 131 -6.85 -3.43 16.70
CA GLY A 131 -7.91 -2.43 16.83
C GLY A 131 -9.05 -2.69 15.84
N LYS A 132 -9.47 -1.64 15.14
CA LYS A 132 -10.54 -1.72 14.11
C LYS A 132 -10.19 -2.71 13.00
N ASP A 133 -8.94 -2.74 12.54
CA ASP A 133 -8.53 -3.57 11.42
C ASP A 133 -8.49 -5.08 11.73
N ALA A 134 -8.52 -5.45 13.01
CA ALA A 134 -8.69 -6.85 13.40
C ALA A 134 -10.02 -7.47 12.91
N GLN A 135 -11.02 -6.65 12.59
CA GLN A 135 -12.32 -7.12 12.07
C GLN A 135 -12.20 -7.81 10.70
N VAL A 136 -11.18 -7.47 9.90
CA VAL A 136 -10.87 -8.14 8.63
C VAL A 136 -10.74 -9.65 8.80
N LEU A 137 -10.27 -10.10 9.97
CA LEU A 137 -10.05 -11.51 10.28
C LEU A 137 -11.34 -12.35 10.36
N GLN A 138 -12.52 -11.70 10.38
CA GLN A 138 -13.81 -12.39 10.34
C GLN A 138 -13.98 -13.23 9.06
N LEU A 139 -13.40 -12.79 7.94
CA LEU A 139 -13.42 -13.53 6.68
C LEU A 139 -12.87 -14.96 6.82
N ALA A 140 -11.97 -15.21 7.79
CA ALA A 140 -11.42 -16.55 8.04
C ALA A 140 -12.47 -17.58 8.48
N PHE A 141 -13.65 -17.15 8.91
CA PHE A 141 -14.73 -18.02 9.38
C PHE A 141 -15.84 -18.22 8.35
N GLU A 142 -15.65 -17.65 7.15
CA GLU A 142 -16.58 -17.81 6.04
C GLU A 142 -16.29 -19.09 5.24
N LYS A 143 -17.33 -19.71 4.71
CA LYS A 143 -17.18 -20.92 3.88
C LYS A 143 -16.41 -20.59 2.59
N ASN A 144 -15.48 -21.47 2.19
CA ASN A 144 -14.62 -21.33 1.01
C ASN A 144 -13.64 -20.13 1.06
N ILE A 145 -13.48 -19.48 2.23
CA ILE A 145 -12.46 -18.47 2.46
C ILE A 145 -11.48 -19.02 3.49
N GLU A 146 -10.22 -19.15 3.10
CA GLU A 146 -9.11 -19.50 3.98
C GLU A 146 -8.25 -18.25 4.20
N MET A 147 -7.94 -17.94 5.46
CA MET A 147 -7.11 -16.82 5.80
C MET A 147 -5.97 -17.23 6.71
N ARG A 148 -4.75 -16.76 6.40
CA ARG A 148 -3.55 -16.97 7.22
C ARG A 148 -2.91 -15.64 7.54
N LEU A 149 -2.34 -15.56 8.76
CA LEU A 149 -1.49 -14.46 9.18
C LEU A 149 -0.03 -14.86 9.02
N PHE A 150 0.74 -14.04 8.31
CA PHE A 150 2.17 -14.26 8.12
C PHE A 150 2.95 -13.58 9.24
N ASN A 151 3.91 -14.30 9.81
CA ASN A 151 4.79 -13.86 10.91
C ASN A 151 4.01 -13.20 12.06
N PRO A 152 3.05 -13.91 12.69
CA PRO A 152 2.14 -13.32 13.68
C PRO A 152 2.86 -12.89 14.95
N LEU A 153 2.36 -11.81 15.55
CA LEU A 153 2.83 -11.28 16.83
C LEU A 153 2.03 -11.94 17.96
N PRO A 154 2.71 -12.51 18.97
CA PRO A 154 2.05 -13.22 20.08
C PRO A 154 1.47 -12.26 21.12
N SER A 155 0.54 -11.37 20.73
CA SER A 155 0.02 -10.33 21.62
C SER A 155 -1.45 -9.99 21.32
N SER A 156 -2.11 -9.32 22.28
CA SER A 156 -3.51 -8.88 22.14
C SER A 156 -3.70 -7.96 20.94
N ARG A 157 -4.82 -8.13 20.25
CA ARG A 157 -5.22 -7.32 19.08
C ARG A 157 -6.09 -6.11 19.43
N ALA A 158 -6.35 -5.87 20.72
CA ALA A 158 -7.23 -4.78 21.15
C ALA A 158 -6.66 -3.38 20.85
N SER A 159 -5.33 -3.21 20.84
CA SER A 159 -4.67 -1.93 20.60
C SER A 159 -3.35 -2.14 19.87
N GLY A 160 -3.13 -1.38 18.78
CA GLY A 160 -1.89 -1.42 18.02
C GLY A 160 -0.67 -1.00 18.86
N LEU A 161 -0.79 0.06 19.66
CA LEU A 161 0.30 0.54 20.52
C LEU A 161 0.68 -0.51 21.58
N TRP A 162 -0.29 -1.09 22.27
CA TRP A 162 -0.03 -2.12 23.28
C TRP A 162 0.58 -3.37 22.67
N ARG A 163 0.18 -3.70 21.45
CA ARG A 163 0.74 -4.80 20.67
C ARG A 163 2.22 -4.60 20.36
N ILE A 164 2.62 -3.41 19.91
CA ILE A 164 4.03 -3.07 19.68
C ILE A 164 4.83 -3.18 20.98
N VAL A 165 4.35 -2.56 22.07
CA VAL A 165 5.03 -2.58 23.37
C VAL A 165 5.20 -4.01 23.90
N SER A 166 4.17 -4.85 23.81
CA SER A 166 4.24 -6.25 24.26
C SER A 166 5.12 -7.15 23.38
N SER A 167 5.42 -6.73 22.14
CA SER A 167 6.27 -7.47 21.19
C SER A 167 7.72 -6.98 21.16
N LEU A 168 8.10 -6.00 21.99
CA LEU A 168 9.48 -5.47 22.03
C LEU A 168 10.52 -6.53 22.46
N SER A 169 10.10 -7.58 23.18
CA SER A 169 10.96 -8.71 23.53
C SER A 169 11.33 -9.59 22.32
N ASP A 170 10.60 -9.46 21.19
CA ASP A 170 10.88 -10.13 19.92
C ASP A 170 11.01 -9.07 18.80
N ALA A 171 12.03 -8.21 18.94
CA ALA A 171 12.26 -7.09 18.04
C ALA A 171 12.51 -7.54 16.59
N ALA A 172 13.17 -8.68 16.39
CA ALA A 172 13.42 -9.24 15.05
C ALA A 172 12.08 -9.58 14.35
N ARG A 173 11.17 -10.28 15.04
CA ARG A 173 9.83 -10.59 14.52
C ARG A 173 9.02 -9.33 14.25
N LEU A 174 9.12 -8.32 15.13
CA LEU A 174 8.40 -7.05 14.96
C LEU A 174 8.85 -6.30 13.70
N GLN A 175 10.13 -6.35 13.37
CA GLN A 175 10.71 -5.59 12.26
C GLN A 175 10.59 -6.29 10.91
N ARG A 176 10.72 -7.61 10.86
CA ARG A 176 10.71 -8.40 9.61
C ARG A 176 9.28 -8.66 9.17
N ARG A 177 8.84 -7.97 8.11
CA ARG A 177 7.43 -7.99 7.67
C ARG A 177 7.29 -8.45 6.23
N MET A 178 6.20 -9.16 5.96
CA MET A 178 5.79 -9.51 4.59
C MET A 178 5.14 -8.31 3.92
N HIS A 179 5.90 -7.61 3.07
CA HIS A 179 5.42 -6.40 2.42
C HIS A 179 4.95 -6.61 0.97
N ASN A 180 4.86 -7.86 0.53
CA ASN A 180 4.34 -8.25 -0.78
C ASN A 180 2.87 -7.86 -0.96
N LYS A 181 2.49 -7.45 -2.19
CA LYS A 181 1.13 -7.13 -2.57
C LYS A 181 0.80 -7.84 -3.88
N ILE A 182 0.04 -8.92 -3.78
CA ILE A 182 -0.33 -9.79 -4.90
C ILE A 182 -1.83 -10.06 -4.84
N PHE A 183 -2.50 -9.92 -5.96
CA PHE A 183 -3.90 -10.29 -6.15
C PHE A 183 -3.98 -11.12 -7.42
N VAL A 184 -4.44 -12.36 -7.35
CA VAL A 184 -4.53 -13.25 -8.51
C VAL A 184 -5.92 -13.85 -8.62
N ALA A 185 -6.49 -13.83 -9.84
CA ALA A 185 -7.74 -14.47 -10.18
C ALA A 185 -7.50 -15.62 -11.17
N ASP A 186 -8.00 -16.81 -10.83
CA ASP A 186 -7.97 -18.04 -11.64
C ASP A 186 -6.56 -18.40 -12.16
N ASN A 187 -5.49 -18.00 -11.48
CA ASN A 187 -4.10 -18.16 -11.94
C ASN A 187 -3.89 -17.66 -13.40
N ALA A 188 -4.68 -16.71 -13.85
CA ALA A 188 -4.70 -16.17 -15.20
C ALA A 188 -4.35 -14.69 -15.28
N VAL A 189 -4.92 -13.88 -14.38
CA VAL A 189 -4.74 -12.44 -14.31
C VAL A 189 -4.38 -12.06 -12.88
N ALA A 190 -3.39 -11.18 -12.75
CA ALA A 190 -2.92 -10.70 -11.46
C ALA A 190 -2.86 -9.16 -11.40
N ILE A 191 -2.85 -8.62 -10.19
CA ILE A 191 -2.50 -7.23 -9.90
C ILE A 191 -1.36 -7.25 -8.88
N THR A 192 -0.34 -6.44 -9.11
CA THR A 192 0.72 -6.16 -8.13
C THR A 192 1.18 -4.71 -8.26
N GLY A 193 1.76 -4.17 -7.19
CA GLY A 193 2.19 -2.77 -7.12
C GLY A 193 2.38 -2.31 -5.70
N GLY A 194 2.18 -1.02 -5.44
CA GLY A 194 2.36 -0.43 -4.12
C GLY A 194 1.12 -0.51 -3.21
N ARG A 195 -0.10 -0.60 -3.77
CA ARG A 195 -1.34 -0.43 -2.99
C ARG A 195 -1.63 -1.58 -2.04
N ASN A 196 -1.93 -1.24 -0.79
CA ASN A 196 -2.69 -2.08 0.13
C ASN A 196 -4.21 -1.92 -0.14
N LEU A 197 -5.06 -2.48 0.75
CA LEU A 197 -6.52 -2.35 0.65
C LEU A 197 -7.04 -1.43 1.74
N GLY A 198 -7.78 -0.39 1.34
CA GLY A 198 -8.35 0.61 2.22
C GLY A 198 -8.73 1.91 1.51
N ASP A 199 -9.58 2.72 2.13
CA ASP A 199 -10.09 4.00 1.61
C ASP A 199 -8.97 4.93 1.13
N THR A 200 -7.86 5.00 1.88
CA THR A 200 -6.70 5.83 1.54
C THR A 200 -6.02 5.43 0.22
N TYR A 201 -6.07 4.15 -0.14
CA TYR A 201 -5.46 3.61 -1.37
C TYR A 201 -6.37 3.74 -2.59
N PHE A 202 -7.67 3.96 -2.37
CA PHE A 202 -8.66 4.06 -3.44
C PHE A 202 -9.31 5.46 -3.53
N GLY A 203 -8.69 6.48 -2.91
CA GLY A 203 -9.13 7.87 -3.03
C GLY A 203 -10.44 8.18 -2.31
N GLN A 204 -10.80 7.39 -1.31
CA GLN A 204 -12.05 7.53 -0.56
C GLN A 204 -11.85 8.05 0.87
N SER A 205 -10.62 8.38 1.27
CA SER A 205 -10.34 8.94 2.58
C SER A 205 -10.64 10.43 2.63
N GLU A 206 -11.27 10.88 3.71
CA GLU A 206 -11.50 12.31 4.00
C GLU A 206 -10.20 13.05 4.38
N GLY A 207 -9.17 12.32 4.79
CA GLY A 207 -7.89 12.85 5.22
C GLY A 207 -6.85 12.85 4.11
N VAL A 208 -5.95 11.87 4.17
CA VAL A 208 -4.86 11.69 3.20
C VAL A 208 -5.22 10.57 2.24
N ASN A 209 -5.00 10.78 0.94
CA ASN A 209 -5.11 9.75 -0.08
C ASN A 209 -3.74 9.45 -0.69
N PHE A 210 -3.46 8.17 -0.93
CA PHE A 210 -2.20 7.73 -1.50
C PHE A 210 -2.19 7.82 -3.03
N VAL A 211 -1.08 8.35 -3.56
CA VAL A 211 -0.77 8.34 -4.99
C VAL A 211 0.09 7.12 -5.27
N ASP A 212 -0.42 6.17 -6.07
CA ASP A 212 0.24 4.88 -6.27
C ASP A 212 0.09 4.37 -7.70
N ILE A 213 0.93 3.41 -8.08
CA ILE A 213 0.91 2.71 -9.38
C ILE A 213 0.88 1.21 -9.12
N ASP A 214 -0.12 0.53 -9.72
CA ASP A 214 -0.13 -0.92 -9.85
C ASP A 214 -0.01 -1.30 -11.33
N VAL A 215 0.19 -2.59 -11.56
CA VAL A 215 0.14 -3.20 -12.89
C VAL A 215 -0.80 -4.40 -12.88
N LEU A 216 -1.73 -4.42 -13.85
CA LEU A 216 -2.44 -5.62 -14.25
C LEU A 216 -1.48 -6.47 -15.08
N ALA A 217 -1.41 -7.75 -14.78
CA ALA A 217 -0.49 -8.71 -15.39
C ALA A 217 -1.25 -10.00 -15.76
N ALA A 218 -0.98 -10.54 -16.94
CA ALA A 218 -1.65 -11.75 -17.42
C ALA A 218 -0.65 -12.71 -18.07
N GLY A 219 -1.00 -13.99 -18.13
CA GLY A 219 -0.18 -15.02 -18.74
C GLY A 219 0.87 -15.61 -17.79
N ARG A 220 2.10 -15.85 -18.26
CA ARG A 220 3.14 -16.51 -17.46
C ARG A 220 3.44 -15.78 -16.14
N ILE A 221 3.54 -14.46 -16.18
CA ILE A 221 3.87 -13.67 -14.99
C ILE A 221 2.82 -13.79 -13.88
N ALA A 222 1.54 -13.95 -14.21
CA ALA A 222 0.49 -14.21 -13.23
C ALA A 222 0.71 -15.54 -12.52
N ARG A 223 1.15 -16.59 -13.25
CA ARG A 223 1.52 -17.88 -12.68
C ARG A 223 2.80 -17.81 -11.83
N ASP A 224 3.75 -16.96 -12.21
CA ASP A 224 4.96 -16.71 -11.41
C ASP A 224 4.60 -16.06 -10.06
N LEU A 225 3.69 -15.07 -10.06
CA LEU A 225 3.14 -14.46 -8.85
C LEU A 225 2.38 -15.47 -7.97
N SER A 226 1.58 -16.35 -8.58
CA SER A 226 0.90 -17.42 -7.86
C SER A 226 1.88 -18.41 -7.20
N ARG A 227 2.97 -18.77 -7.86
CA ARG A 227 4.01 -19.64 -7.27
C ARG A 227 4.70 -18.95 -6.09
N SER A 228 4.96 -17.64 -6.19
CA SER A 228 5.45 -16.87 -5.06
C SER A 228 4.46 -16.89 -3.90
N PHE A 229 3.19 -16.61 -4.17
CA PHE A 229 2.12 -16.70 -3.16
C PHE A 229 2.10 -18.06 -2.47
N ASP A 230 2.15 -19.17 -3.22
CA ASP A 230 2.14 -20.53 -2.68
C ASP A 230 3.34 -20.80 -1.75
N GLY A 231 4.51 -20.23 -2.07
CA GLY A 231 5.70 -20.32 -1.21
C GLY A 231 5.50 -19.67 0.14
N TYR A 232 4.84 -18.51 0.17
CA TYR A 232 4.48 -17.82 1.42
C TYR A 232 3.31 -18.50 2.14
N TRP A 233 2.28 -18.91 1.41
CA TRP A 233 1.10 -19.57 1.96
C TRP A 233 1.43 -20.86 2.69
N ASN A 234 2.30 -21.69 2.12
CA ASN A 234 2.67 -22.98 2.68
C ASN A 234 3.87 -22.90 3.67
N ASN A 235 4.36 -21.70 3.97
CA ASN A 235 5.48 -21.51 4.88
C ASN A 235 5.07 -21.72 6.36
N PRO A 236 5.94 -22.26 7.23
CA PRO A 236 5.68 -22.40 8.67
C PRO A 236 5.29 -21.10 9.38
N LEU A 237 5.70 -19.92 8.87
CA LEU A 237 5.30 -18.61 9.40
C LEU A 237 3.87 -18.19 9.04
N ALA A 238 3.17 -18.92 8.16
CA ALA A 238 1.79 -18.66 7.78
C ALA A 238 0.81 -19.43 8.69
N TYR A 239 0.23 -18.76 9.65
CA TYR A 239 -0.68 -19.33 10.64
C TYR A 239 -2.14 -19.14 10.21
N PRO A 240 -2.97 -20.21 10.13
CA PRO A 240 -4.40 -20.06 9.99
C PRO A 240 -4.98 -19.19 11.10
N VAL A 241 -5.84 -18.24 10.75
CA VAL A 241 -6.41 -17.29 11.72
C VAL A 241 -7.08 -18.01 12.89
N GLN A 242 -7.77 -19.12 12.61
CA GLN A 242 -8.47 -19.94 13.62
C GLN A 242 -7.53 -20.59 14.64
N SER A 243 -6.22 -20.70 14.35
CA SER A 243 -5.23 -21.19 15.32
C SER A 243 -4.76 -20.11 16.29
N LEU A 244 -5.02 -18.85 15.97
CA LEU A 244 -4.57 -17.68 16.75
C LEU A 244 -5.71 -16.99 17.48
N ILE A 245 -6.92 -17.02 16.93
CA ILE A 245 -8.06 -16.23 17.41
C ILE A 245 -9.35 -17.04 17.19
N SER A 246 -10.26 -17.01 18.16
CA SER A 246 -11.60 -17.56 17.98
C SER A 246 -12.54 -16.56 17.27
N ALA A 247 -13.59 -17.08 16.61
CA ALA A 247 -14.64 -16.24 16.04
C ALA A 247 -15.30 -15.33 17.11
N ARG A 248 -15.42 -15.82 18.36
CA ARG A 248 -15.97 -15.06 19.47
C ARG A 248 -15.08 -13.87 19.84
N ASP A 249 -13.76 -14.04 19.82
CA ASP A 249 -12.83 -12.95 20.15
C ASP A 249 -12.86 -11.88 19.06
N ILE A 250 -12.97 -12.28 17.77
CA ILE A 250 -13.14 -11.34 16.66
C ILE A 250 -14.46 -10.57 16.79
N GLU A 251 -15.56 -11.22 17.14
CA GLU A 251 -16.84 -10.55 17.36
C GLU A 251 -16.77 -9.52 18.49
N ALA A 252 -16.03 -9.81 19.56
CA ALA A 252 -15.83 -8.90 20.68
C ALA A 252 -15.03 -7.63 20.29
N LEU A 253 -14.30 -7.64 19.17
CA LEU A 253 -13.56 -6.48 18.65
C LEU A 253 -14.44 -5.54 17.80
N LYS A 254 -15.69 -5.91 17.50
CA LYS A 254 -16.62 -4.99 16.81
C LYS A 254 -16.88 -3.75 17.67
N PRO A 255 -16.97 -2.56 17.05
CA PRO A 255 -17.41 -1.37 17.76
C PRO A 255 -18.78 -1.64 18.40
N LYS A 256 -18.89 -1.45 19.71
CA LYS A 256 -20.20 -1.50 20.35
C LYS A 256 -21.06 -0.39 19.73
N PRO A 257 -22.31 -0.68 19.32
CA PRO A 257 -23.19 0.37 18.85
C PRO A 257 -23.23 1.47 19.92
N VAL A 258 -22.91 2.70 19.55
CA VAL A 258 -23.13 3.85 20.43
C VAL A 258 -24.63 3.85 20.68
N ALA A 259 -25.05 3.60 21.93
CA ALA A 259 -26.45 3.65 22.30
C ALA A 259 -26.99 4.99 21.81
N ALA A 260 -27.97 4.94 20.89
CA ALA A 260 -28.61 6.13 20.37
C ALA A 260 -29.02 6.95 21.59
N ALA A 261 -28.48 8.17 21.72
CA ALA A 261 -28.87 9.08 22.78
C ALA A 261 -30.39 9.17 22.72
N SER A 262 -31.04 8.78 23.81
CA SER A 262 -32.49 8.82 23.93
C SER A 262 -32.96 10.26 23.71
N THR A 263 -33.40 10.57 22.50
CA THR A 263 -34.12 11.80 22.22
C THR A 263 -35.47 11.69 22.89
N SER A 264 -35.63 12.47 23.96
CA SER A 264 -36.94 12.71 24.56
C SER A 264 -37.91 13.24 23.48
N PRO A 265 -39.18 12.83 23.49
CA PRO A 265 -40.12 13.24 22.45
C PRO A 265 -40.45 14.73 22.58
N GLU A 266 -39.95 15.52 21.65
CA GLU A 266 -40.37 16.90 21.47
C GLU A 266 -41.72 16.92 20.73
N LYS A 267 -42.69 17.68 21.29
CA LYS A 267 -44.08 17.78 20.88
C LYS A 267 -44.21 18.23 19.41
N SER A 268 -44.87 17.43 18.60
CA SER A 268 -45.23 17.73 17.22
C SER A 268 -46.21 18.89 17.13
N ALA A 269 -45.91 19.90 16.31
CA ALA A 269 -46.82 20.90 15.78
C ALA A 269 -47.40 20.43 14.43
N PRO A 270 -48.63 20.85 14.04
CA PRO A 270 -49.36 20.27 12.91
C PRO A 270 -48.82 20.67 11.54
N LEU A 271 -48.78 19.69 10.63
CA LEU A 271 -48.41 19.84 9.21
C LEU A 271 -49.48 20.60 8.40
N ALA A 272 -49.01 21.49 7.50
CA ALA A 272 -49.79 22.10 6.42
C ALA A 272 -49.86 21.15 5.19
N PRO A 273 -50.88 21.24 4.31
CA PRO A 273 -51.21 20.22 3.32
C PRO A 273 -50.29 20.24 2.08
N GLU A 274 -50.03 19.04 1.54
CA GLU A 274 -49.26 18.77 0.32
C GLU A 274 -49.96 19.27 -0.96
N PRO A 275 -49.24 19.70 -2.00
CA PRO A 275 -49.77 19.87 -3.34
C PRO A 275 -49.69 18.58 -4.17
N THR A 276 -50.72 18.40 -4.97
CA THR A 276 -51.11 17.27 -5.81
C THR A 276 -50.03 16.84 -6.84
N ARG A 277 -49.94 15.54 -7.01
CA ARG A 277 -49.13 14.75 -7.93
C ARG A 277 -49.51 15.00 -9.40
N ALA A 278 -48.54 15.35 -10.24
CA ALA A 278 -48.65 15.20 -11.70
C ALA A 278 -47.84 13.98 -12.13
N GLN A 279 -48.45 13.12 -12.95
CA GLN A 279 -47.85 11.93 -13.53
C GLN A 279 -46.76 12.31 -14.54
N ALA A 280 -45.60 11.64 -14.48
CA ALA A 280 -44.61 11.63 -15.56
C ALA A 280 -44.02 10.23 -15.71
N ASP A 281 -43.86 9.86 -16.95
CA ASP A 281 -43.62 8.58 -17.57
C ASP A 281 -42.43 7.74 -17.04
N ALA A 282 -42.70 6.42 -17.05
CA ALA A 282 -41.73 5.37 -16.84
C ALA A 282 -40.89 5.15 -18.11
N ASN A 283 -39.58 5.32 -18.04
CA ASN A 283 -38.53 4.46 -18.65
C ASN A 283 -37.18 5.18 -18.67
N THR A 284 -36.41 5.06 -17.60
CA THR A 284 -34.93 5.18 -17.65
C THR A 284 -34.37 4.50 -16.39
N PRO A 285 -33.39 3.58 -16.47
CA PRO A 285 -32.83 2.99 -15.27
C PRO A 285 -32.01 4.04 -14.53
N ASN A 286 -32.51 4.43 -13.37
CA ASN A 286 -31.94 5.42 -12.48
C ASN A 286 -30.64 4.84 -11.87
N LYS A 287 -29.47 5.26 -12.38
CA LYS A 287 -28.19 5.09 -11.69
C LYS A 287 -28.21 6.01 -10.46
N THR A 288 -28.57 5.47 -9.33
CA THR A 288 -28.43 6.18 -8.06
C THR A 288 -26.94 6.32 -7.74
N THR A 289 -26.36 7.46 -8.09
CA THR A 289 -25.02 7.84 -7.64
C THR A 289 -25.15 8.22 -6.16
N VAL A 290 -24.76 7.33 -5.26
CA VAL A 290 -24.68 7.65 -3.83
C VAL A 290 -23.48 8.57 -3.65
N THR A 291 -23.74 9.84 -3.43
CA THR A 291 -22.71 10.85 -3.14
C THR A 291 -22.58 10.98 -1.63
N ARG A 292 -21.40 10.72 -1.09
CA ARG A 292 -21.09 10.91 0.31
C ARG A 292 -20.64 12.35 0.54
N VAL A 293 -21.23 13.02 1.52
CA VAL A 293 -20.81 14.37 1.94
C VAL A 293 -20.04 14.22 3.25
N ALA A 294 -18.75 14.49 3.22
CA ALA A 294 -17.89 14.53 4.38
C ALA A 294 -17.70 15.97 4.87
N VAL A 295 -17.81 16.19 6.17
CA VAL A 295 -17.56 17.49 6.80
C VAL A 295 -16.26 17.39 7.58
N ASN A 296 -15.22 18.14 7.17
CA ASN A 296 -13.96 18.16 7.89
C ASN A 296 -14.04 19.06 9.16
N PRO A 297 -13.07 18.99 10.10
CA PRO A 297 -13.05 19.82 11.31
C PRO A 297 -13.06 21.34 11.08
N ALA A 298 -12.81 21.80 9.85
CA ALA A 298 -12.88 23.21 9.45
C ALA A 298 -14.25 23.59 8.86
N GLY A 299 -15.25 22.69 8.87
CA GLY A 299 -16.61 22.93 8.35
C GLY A 299 -16.71 22.95 6.83
N LEU A 300 -15.66 22.52 6.10
CA LEU A 300 -15.68 22.42 4.64
C LEU A 300 -16.27 21.07 4.22
N THR A 301 -17.28 21.09 3.39
CA THR A 301 -17.89 19.89 2.80
C THR A 301 -17.07 19.42 1.59
N THR A 302 -16.53 18.22 1.65
CA THR A 302 -15.88 17.57 0.51
C THR A 302 -16.83 16.50 -0.03
N THR A 303 -17.17 16.59 -1.31
CA THR A 303 -17.96 15.56 -1.99
C THR A 303 -17.03 14.49 -2.54
N ILE A 304 -17.07 13.30 -1.97
CA ILE A 304 -16.35 12.14 -2.47
C ILE A 304 -17.27 11.39 -3.43
N ALA A 305 -16.88 11.29 -4.70
CA ALA A 305 -17.63 10.53 -5.70
C ALA A 305 -17.57 9.03 -5.37
N ALA A 306 -18.70 8.36 -5.40
CA ALA A 306 -18.76 6.92 -5.22
C ALA A 306 -18.00 6.22 -6.34
N LEU A 307 -17.13 5.26 -5.99
CA LEU A 307 -16.41 4.43 -6.96
C LEU A 307 -17.40 3.52 -7.72
N PRO A 308 -17.26 3.40 -9.05
CA PRO A 308 -17.98 2.37 -9.81
C PRO A 308 -17.63 0.97 -9.29
N ASP A 309 -18.54 0.01 -9.50
CA ASP A 309 -18.30 -1.37 -9.03
C ASP A 309 -17.29 -2.13 -9.88
N THR A 310 -17.24 -1.88 -11.19
CA THR A 310 -16.38 -2.63 -12.11
C THR A 310 -15.95 -1.78 -13.30
N THR A 311 -14.91 -2.24 -13.98
CA THR A 311 -14.45 -1.69 -15.26
C THR A 311 -14.34 -2.82 -16.30
N ASP A 312 -14.46 -2.49 -17.56
CA ASP A 312 -14.21 -3.47 -18.63
C ASP A 312 -12.70 -3.60 -18.91
N LEU A 313 -12.07 -4.60 -18.31
CA LEU A 313 -10.64 -4.88 -18.50
C LEU A 313 -10.26 -5.19 -19.96
N ARG A 314 -11.23 -5.50 -20.84
CA ARG A 314 -11.00 -5.73 -22.28
C ARG A 314 -10.68 -4.44 -23.02
N LEU A 315 -11.10 -3.30 -22.49
CA LEU A 315 -10.87 -1.97 -23.08
C LEU A 315 -9.50 -1.39 -22.70
N LEU A 316 -8.80 -1.99 -21.75
CA LEU A 316 -7.46 -1.54 -21.36
C LEU A 316 -6.44 -1.81 -22.46
N SER A 317 -5.43 -0.94 -22.53
CA SER A 317 -4.31 -1.06 -23.46
C SER A 317 -3.32 -2.13 -23.00
N TRP A 318 -3.65 -3.41 -23.22
CA TRP A 318 -2.77 -4.52 -22.90
C TRP A 318 -1.56 -4.56 -23.84
N THR A 319 -0.38 -4.69 -23.27
CA THR A 319 0.89 -4.76 -23.99
C THR A 319 1.63 -6.04 -23.61
N TRP A 320 1.89 -6.90 -24.61
CA TRP A 320 2.71 -8.09 -24.45
C TRP A 320 4.19 -7.72 -24.41
N ALA A 321 4.89 -8.15 -23.35
CA ALA A 321 6.27 -7.75 -23.10
C ALA A 321 7.07 -8.84 -22.39
N ALA A 322 8.39 -8.84 -22.62
CA ALA A 322 9.31 -9.62 -21.84
C ALA A 322 9.37 -9.08 -20.40
N SER A 323 9.31 -9.96 -19.44
CA SER A 323 9.29 -9.59 -18.03
C SER A 323 10.03 -10.57 -17.15
N THR A 324 10.46 -10.09 -15.99
CA THR A 324 11.08 -10.87 -14.92
C THR A 324 10.46 -10.44 -13.60
N MET A 325 10.11 -11.41 -12.76
CA MET A 325 9.72 -11.15 -11.38
C MET A 325 10.97 -11.05 -10.52
N LEU A 326 11.04 -10.01 -9.70
CA LEU A 326 11.95 -9.87 -8.58
C LEU A 326 11.12 -10.15 -7.32
N VAL A 327 11.52 -11.10 -6.50
CA VAL A 327 10.76 -11.46 -5.31
C VAL A 327 11.69 -12.03 -4.24
N ASP A 328 11.50 -11.57 -3.01
CA ASP A 328 12.19 -12.15 -1.87
C ASP A 328 11.52 -13.47 -1.47
N LYS A 329 12.31 -14.39 -0.95
CA LYS A 329 11.80 -15.65 -0.42
C LYS A 329 11.23 -15.47 1.00
N PRO A 330 10.32 -16.34 1.45
CA PRO A 330 9.81 -16.32 2.83
C PRO A 330 10.90 -16.44 3.89
N SER A 331 12.01 -17.12 3.59
CA SER A 331 13.20 -17.28 4.46
C SER A 331 13.82 -15.97 4.88
N LYS A 332 13.72 -14.90 4.08
CA LYS A 332 14.18 -13.54 4.47
C LYS A 332 13.50 -13.02 5.76
N ILE A 333 12.28 -13.49 6.05
CA ILE A 333 11.52 -13.14 7.26
C ILE A 333 11.83 -14.11 8.40
N ALA A 334 12.16 -15.36 8.09
CA ALA A 334 12.51 -16.36 9.08
C ALA A 334 13.85 -16.03 9.77
N ASP A 335 13.99 -16.47 11.01
CA ASP A 335 15.21 -16.25 11.82
C ASP A 335 16.27 -17.36 11.60
N ASP A 336 16.22 -18.03 10.43
CA ASP A 336 17.06 -19.18 10.13
C ASP A 336 18.45 -18.76 9.62
N ALA A 337 19.45 -19.63 9.84
CA ALA A 337 20.82 -19.42 9.34
C ALA A 337 20.90 -19.26 7.81
N ASP A 338 19.95 -19.84 7.07
CA ASP A 338 19.81 -19.69 5.62
C ASP A 338 19.46 -18.25 5.20
N ALA A 339 18.86 -17.45 6.08
CA ALA A 339 18.56 -16.04 5.84
C ALA A 339 19.83 -15.20 5.62
N ALA A 340 20.97 -15.60 6.19
CA ALA A 340 22.24 -14.89 6.05
C ALA A 340 22.86 -15.06 4.64
N GLU A 341 22.70 -16.22 3.99
CA GLU A 341 23.16 -16.44 2.61
C GLU A 341 22.24 -15.73 1.59
N GLU A 342 20.95 -15.62 1.89
CA GLU A 342 19.97 -14.95 1.03
C GLU A 342 20.00 -13.43 1.13
N SER A 343 20.65 -12.85 2.14
CA SER A 343 20.79 -11.39 2.31
C SER A 343 21.50 -10.70 1.14
N ASN A 344 22.22 -11.43 0.31
CA ASN A 344 22.99 -10.93 -0.83
C ASN A 344 22.26 -11.00 -2.19
N ASN A 345 20.98 -11.40 -2.22
CA ASN A 345 20.21 -11.50 -3.48
C ASN A 345 18.76 -11.10 -3.28
N THR A 346 18.55 -9.93 -2.72
CA THR A 346 17.21 -9.40 -2.43
C THR A 346 16.56 -8.80 -3.68
N THR A 347 15.25 -8.56 -3.59
CA THR A 347 14.49 -7.80 -4.60
C THR A 347 15.13 -6.43 -4.85
N VAL A 348 15.64 -5.76 -3.81
CA VAL A 348 16.32 -4.46 -3.92
C VAL A 348 17.66 -4.62 -4.67
N ASP A 349 18.45 -5.66 -4.40
CA ASP A 349 19.72 -5.91 -5.13
C ASP A 349 19.46 -6.16 -6.63
N GLY A 350 18.41 -6.92 -6.94
CA GLY A 350 17.94 -7.11 -8.32
C GLY A 350 17.60 -5.79 -8.99
N LEU A 351 16.86 -4.91 -8.29
CA LEU A 351 16.53 -3.57 -8.80
C LEU A 351 17.78 -2.71 -8.99
N LEU A 352 18.68 -2.64 -8.02
CA LEU A 352 19.93 -1.88 -8.12
C LEU A 352 20.77 -2.35 -9.32
N SER A 353 20.82 -3.66 -9.57
CA SER A 353 21.48 -4.23 -10.75
C SER A 353 20.86 -3.79 -12.07
N LEU A 354 19.54 -3.59 -12.11
CA LEU A 354 18.84 -3.06 -13.29
C LEU A 354 19.10 -1.56 -13.45
N MET A 355 19.06 -0.79 -12.37
CA MET A 355 19.34 0.65 -12.35
C MET A 355 20.77 0.97 -12.81
N ALA A 356 21.75 0.16 -12.41
CA ALA A 356 23.15 0.30 -12.82
C ALA A 356 23.37 0.24 -14.35
N ARG A 357 22.40 -0.31 -15.09
CA ARG A 357 22.45 -0.43 -16.56
C ARG A 357 21.92 0.80 -17.30
N ALA A 358 21.45 1.82 -16.59
CA ALA A 358 21.00 3.07 -17.20
C ALA A 358 22.12 3.72 -18.03
N LYS A 359 21.74 4.27 -19.19
CA LYS A 359 22.67 4.92 -20.12
C LYS A 359 22.34 6.39 -20.37
N THR A 360 21.08 6.77 -20.23
CA THR A 360 20.60 8.12 -20.56
C THR A 360 19.76 8.73 -19.46
N ASP A 361 18.77 8.00 -18.94
CA ASP A 361 17.80 8.51 -17.96
C ASP A 361 17.40 7.44 -16.96
N LEU A 362 17.37 7.82 -15.69
CA LEU A 362 16.87 7.02 -14.60
C LEU A 362 15.84 7.84 -13.82
N LEU A 363 14.58 7.41 -13.84
CA LEU A 363 13.50 7.99 -13.06
C LEU A 363 13.13 7.02 -11.93
N VAL A 364 13.23 7.51 -10.70
CA VAL A 364 12.96 6.76 -9.46
C VAL A 364 11.76 7.40 -8.78
N VAL A 365 10.80 6.58 -8.36
CA VAL A 365 9.67 6.98 -7.52
C VAL A 365 9.66 6.07 -6.30
N SER A 366 9.86 6.65 -5.13
CA SER A 366 9.88 5.92 -3.86
C SER A 366 9.38 6.80 -2.71
N PRO A 367 8.30 6.43 -2.02
CA PRO A 367 7.74 7.24 -0.93
C PRO A 367 8.69 7.37 0.26
N TYR A 368 9.40 6.30 0.58
CA TYR A 368 10.49 6.26 1.55
C TYR A 368 11.79 6.04 0.77
N PHE A 369 12.71 6.97 0.92
CA PHE A 369 13.94 7.01 0.13
C PHE A 369 15.14 7.23 1.04
N VAL A 370 15.74 6.15 1.49
CA VAL A 370 16.95 6.15 2.34
C VAL A 370 18.03 5.32 1.63
N PRO A 371 18.79 5.94 0.70
CA PRO A 371 19.61 5.19 -0.26
C PRO A 371 20.76 4.40 0.36
N GLY A 372 21.25 4.82 1.53
CA GLY A 372 22.44 4.21 2.12
C GLY A 372 23.70 4.39 1.26
N PRO A 373 24.87 3.94 1.73
CA PRO A 373 26.16 4.18 1.06
C PRO A 373 26.25 3.53 -0.34
N GLU A 374 25.71 2.32 -0.52
CA GLU A 374 25.79 1.57 -1.77
C GLU A 374 25.03 2.27 -2.91
N MET A 375 23.79 2.67 -2.66
CA MET A 375 22.97 3.36 -3.67
C MET A 375 23.51 4.77 -3.94
N MET A 376 24.05 5.46 -2.93
CA MET A 376 24.73 6.75 -3.10
C MET A 376 25.92 6.63 -4.05
N LYS A 377 26.75 5.59 -3.89
CA LYS A 377 27.85 5.30 -4.81
C LYS A 377 27.33 5.04 -6.22
N GLN A 378 26.29 4.24 -6.36
CA GLN A 378 25.71 3.94 -7.67
C GLN A 378 25.18 5.19 -8.38
N PHE A 379 24.48 6.09 -7.67
CA PHE A 379 24.04 7.35 -8.24
C PHE A 379 25.21 8.25 -8.67
N ALA A 380 26.27 8.31 -7.86
CA ALA A 380 27.49 9.04 -8.24
C ALA A 380 28.12 8.49 -9.54
N ASP A 381 28.22 7.17 -9.66
CA ASP A 381 28.78 6.49 -10.85
C ASP A 381 27.89 6.75 -12.09
N LEU A 382 26.57 6.69 -11.97
CA LEU A 382 25.62 7.00 -13.05
C LEU A 382 25.72 8.48 -13.47
N ARG A 383 25.77 9.41 -12.52
CA ARG A 383 25.91 10.83 -12.81
C ARG A 383 27.24 11.15 -13.48
N LYS A 384 28.34 10.54 -13.02
CA LYS A 384 29.66 10.65 -13.65
C LYS A 384 29.66 10.13 -15.09
N SER A 385 28.84 9.11 -15.38
CA SER A 385 28.65 8.57 -16.75
C SER A 385 27.70 9.38 -17.61
N GLY A 386 27.20 10.52 -17.13
CA GLY A 386 26.29 11.41 -17.88
C GLY A 386 24.82 11.00 -17.85
N VAL A 387 24.44 10.00 -17.07
CA VAL A 387 23.04 9.57 -16.92
C VAL A 387 22.26 10.64 -16.15
N ARG A 388 21.12 11.10 -16.68
CA ARG A 388 20.19 11.94 -15.94
C ARG A 388 19.51 11.10 -14.85
N VAL A 389 19.58 11.50 -13.60
CA VAL A 389 18.93 10.79 -12.48
C VAL A 389 17.90 11.72 -11.83
N ARG A 390 16.64 11.29 -11.79
CA ARG A 390 15.51 12.00 -11.18
C ARG A 390 14.88 11.14 -10.10
N VAL A 391 14.61 11.72 -8.94
CA VAL A 391 13.97 11.04 -7.81
C VAL A 391 12.76 11.83 -7.36
N LEU A 392 11.60 11.17 -7.29
CA LEU A 392 10.38 11.67 -6.67
C LEU A 392 10.17 10.93 -5.34
N THR A 393 10.11 11.67 -4.25
CA THR A 393 9.84 11.14 -2.90
C THR A 393 8.84 12.04 -2.17
N ASN A 394 8.47 11.70 -0.93
CA ASN A 394 7.62 12.55 -0.10
C ASN A 394 8.39 13.74 0.49
N SER A 395 7.77 14.91 0.55
CA SER A 395 8.20 16.00 1.43
C SER A 395 7.94 15.62 2.90
N LEU A 396 8.49 16.36 3.84
CA LEU A 396 8.20 16.15 5.26
C LEU A 396 6.70 16.26 5.58
N ALA A 397 5.99 17.17 4.93
CA ALA A 397 4.56 17.39 5.15
C ALA A 397 3.67 16.29 4.53
N SER A 398 4.12 15.63 3.45
CA SER A 398 3.36 14.56 2.78
C SER A 398 3.73 13.16 3.29
N ASN A 399 4.81 13.03 4.05
CA ASN A 399 5.31 11.74 4.52
C ASN A 399 4.48 11.23 5.72
N ASP A 400 3.98 10.02 5.64
CA ASP A 400 3.29 9.31 6.73
C ASP A 400 4.26 8.60 7.70
N ALA A 401 5.55 8.43 7.31
CA ALA A 401 6.63 7.86 8.11
C ALA A 401 7.73 8.88 8.40
N VAL A 402 7.58 9.65 9.48
CA VAL A 402 8.52 10.71 9.88
C VAL A 402 9.95 10.19 10.05
N ALA A 403 10.12 8.97 10.54
CA ALA A 403 11.43 8.33 10.71
C ALA A 403 12.12 8.11 9.36
N ALA A 404 11.41 7.65 8.33
CA ALA A 404 11.96 7.49 6.99
C ALA A 404 12.40 8.84 6.38
N HIS A 405 11.64 9.91 6.62
CA HIS A 405 12.07 11.26 6.21
C HIS A 405 13.32 11.72 6.96
N ALA A 406 13.43 11.43 8.25
CA ALA A 406 14.62 11.74 9.04
C ALA A 406 15.88 11.04 8.51
N GLY A 407 15.74 9.80 7.99
CA GLY A 407 16.78 9.08 7.27
C GLY A 407 17.16 9.75 5.95
N TYR A 408 16.15 10.10 5.15
CA TYR A 408 16.34 10.75 3.84
C TYR A 408 17.11 12.07 3.93
N VAL A 409 16.78 12.93 4.89
CA VAL A 409 17.41 14.26 5.07
C VAL A 409 18.94 14.18 5.13
N ARG A 410 19.51 13.11 5.66
CA ARG A 410 20.98 12.91 5.75
C ARG A 410 21.65 12.77 4.39
N TYR A 411 20.92 12.28 3.39
CA TYR A 411 21.45 12.00 2.04
C TYR A 411 21.12 13.09 1.03
N ARG A 412 20.10 13.91 1.31
CA ARG A 412 19.51 14.88 0.37
C ARG A 412 20.54 15.85 -0.23
N GLU A 413 21.33 16.51 0.59
CA GLU A 413 22.37 17.45 0.12
C GLU A 413 23.41 16.75 -0.76
N GLY A 414 23.87 15.57 -0.34
CA GLY A 414 24.82 14.76 -1.11
C GLY A 414 24.29 14.34 -2.47
N LEU A 415 23.01 13.94 -2.55
CA LEU A 415 22.33 13.60 -3.81
C LEU A 415 22.29 14.79 -4.76
N ILE A 416 21.87 15.97 -4.27
CA ILE A 416 21.81 17.20 -5.07
C ILE A 416 23.21 17.64 -5.51
N ALA A 417 24.21 17.58 -4.62
CA ALA A 417 25.58 17.95 -4.94
C ALA A 417 26.20 17.09 -6.04
N MET A 418 25.85 15.80 -6.15
CA MET A 418 26.30 14.94 -7.25
C MET A 418 25.46 15.11 -8.54
N GLY A 419 24.46 15.99 -8.52
CA GLY A 419 23.63 16.31 -9.69
C GLY A 419 22.38 15.42 -9.87
N VAL A 420 21.93 14.73 -8.83
CA VAL A 420 20.60 14.07 -8.83
C VAL A 420 19.51 15.14 -8.72
N GLU A 421 18.52 15.07 -9.60
CA GLU A 421 17.36 15.98 -9.56
C GLU A 421 16.37 15.44 -8.53
N MET A 422 16.22 16.15 -7.39
CA MET A 422 15.34 15.75 -6.30
C MET A 422 14.01 16.49 -6.36
N TYR A 423 12.93 15.73 -6.27
CA TYR A 423 11.56 16.24 -6.23
C TYR A 423 10.85 15.70 -4.98
N GLU A 424 10.29 16.61 -4.18
CA GLU A 424 9.55 16.28 -2.96
C GLU A 424 8.06 16.59 -3.15
N MET A 425 7.23 15.54 -3.11
CA MET A 425 5.80 15.64 -3.32
C MET A 425 5.15 16.53 -2.26
N ARG A 426 4.28 17.44 -2.68
CA ARG A 426 3.51 18.31 -1.79
C ARG A 426 2.38 17.56 -1.12
N SER A 427 2.10 17.91 0.14
CA SER A 427 0.96 17.36 0.88
C SER A 427 -0.38 17.90 0.39
N GLU A 428 -0.43 19.17 -0.04
CA GLU A 428 -1.65 19.80 -0.54
C GLU A 428 -1.64 19.87 -2.06
N GLN A 429 -2.60 19.21 -2.68
CA GLN A 429 -2.80 19.22 -4.11
C GLN A 429 -4.12 19.95 -4.42
N ARG A 430 -4.10 20.91 -5.34
CA ARG A 430 -5.32 21.53 -5.86
C ARG A 430 -5.93 20.59 -6.89
N GLY A 431 -7.16 20.18 -6.67
CA GLY A 431 -7.87 19.23 -7.53
C GLY A 431 -7.73 17.77 -7.04
N THR A 432 -8.48 16.87 -7.65
CA THR A 432 -8.50 15.43 -7.32
C THR A 432 -7.23 14.72 -7.77
N VAL A 433 -6.10 14.98 -7.12
CA VAL A 433 -4.86 14.23 -7.36
C VAL A 433 -4.76 13.10 -6.33
N SER A 434 -5.69 12.15 -6.38
CA SER A 434 -5.55 10.84 -5.75
C SER A 434 -4.94 9.81 -6.72
N SER A 435 -4.37 10.27 -7.85
CA SER A 435 -3.83 9.39 -8.89
C SER A 435 -2.84 10.10 -9.80
N PHE A 436 -1.81 9.39 -10.24
CA PHE A 436 -1.01 9.82 -11.37
C PHE A 436 -1.92 9.92 -12.61
N GLY A 437 -1.98 11.06 -13.25
CA GLY A 437 -2.63 11.22 -14.55
C GLY A 437 -4.07 11.72 -14.56
N SER A 438 -4.64 12.24 -13.46
CA SER A 438 -5.99 12.84 -13.47
C SER A 438 -6.08 14.18 -14.22
N GLY A 439 -5.11 14.53 -15.03
CA GLY A 439 -5.04 15.78 -15.80
C GLY A 439 -5.47 15.70 -17.26
N ALA A 440 -5.86 14.54 -17.78
CA ALA A 440 -6.22 14.43 -19.21
C ALA A 440 -7.49 13.60 -19.39
N GLY A 441 -8.60 14.29 -19.42
CA GLY A 441 -9.80 14.10 -20.22
C GLY A 441 -10.37 12.72 -20.47
N LEU A 442 -11.54 12.48 -19.84
CA LEU A 442 -12.76 12.08 -20.58
C LEU A 442 -13.92 12.30 -19.59
N GLY A 443 -14.65 13.39 -19.82
CA GLY A 443 -15.94 13.67 -19.15
C GLY A 443 -15.89 14.80 -18.12
N ALA A 444 -15.57 16.02 -18.56
CA ALA A 444 -15.84 17.22 -17.77
C ALA A 444 -17.35 17.46 -17.70
N GLY A 445 -17.98 16.96 -16.65
CA GLY A 445 -19.22 17.52 -16.14
C GLY A 445 -18.86 18.79 -15.37
N SER A 446 -19.17 19.95 -15.91
CA SER A 446 -19.04 21.24 -15.25
C SER A 446 -19.97 21.31 -14.03
N GLY A 447 -19.40 21.06 -12.84
CA GLY A 447 -20.04 21.35 -11.57
C GLY A 447 -19.06 22.10 -10.70
N GLY A 448 -19.20 23.44 -10.68
CA GLY A 448 -18.43 24.31 -9.79
C GLY A 448 -18.72 23.95 -8.33
N GLY A 449 -17.79 23.28 -7.66
CA GLY A 449 -17.80 23.02 -6.23
C GLY A 449 -16.46 23.46 -5.65
N SER A 450 -16.50 24.25 -4.60
CA SER A 450 -15.35 24.85 -3.90
C SER A 450 -14.32 23.79 -3.53
N SER A 451 -13.10 24.02 -3.96
CA SER A 451 -11.92 23.20 -3.78
C SER A 451 -11.48 23.13 -2.32
N GLY A 452 -11.92 22.13 -1.58
CA GLY A 452 -11.18 21.64 -0.42
C GLY A 452 -9.87 21.00 -0.90
N ALA A 453 -8.72 21.44 -0.42
CA ALA A 453 -7.45 20.85 -0.75
C ALA A 453 -7.39 19.43 -0.16
N SER A 454 -7.39 18.40 -1.01
CA SER A 454 -7.16 17.03 -0.62
C SER A 454 -5.68 16.83 -0.27
N ARG A 455 -5.38 16.23 0.87
CA ARG A 455 -4.00 15.86 1.23
C ARG A 455 -3.62 14.59 0.48
N ALA A 456 -2.46 14.66 -0.16
CA ALA A 456 -1.89 13.55 -0.89
C ALA A 456 -0.57 13.11 -0.27
N SER A 457 -0.29 11.80 -0.29
CA SER A 457 1.00 11.21 0.06
C SER A 457 1.41 10.25 -1.05
N LEU A 458 2.68 10.32 -1.45
CA LEU A 458 3.23 9.38 -2.41
C LEU A 458 3.32 8.01 -1.76
N HIS A 459 2.86 6.97 -2.47
CA HIS A 459 3.04 5.58 -2.05
C HIS A 459 3.50 4.68 -3.22
N ALA A 460 3.62 5.20 -4.43
CA ALA A 460 4.10 4.46 -5.60
C ALA A 460 5.57 4.06 -5.45
N LYS A 461 5.89 2.85 -5.89
CA LYS A 461 7.25 2.29 -5.99
C LYS A 461 7.48 1.87 -7.43
N ALA A 462 8.14 2.74 -8.19
CA ALA A 462 8.39 2.52 -9.60
C ALA A 462 9.76 3.06 -10.03
N VAL A 463 10.39 2.36 -10.96
CA VAL A 463 11.65 2.80 -11.57
C VAL A 463 11.53 2.67 -13.08
N VAL A 464 11.89 3.74 -13.81
CA VAL A 464 11.97 3.71 -15.28
C VAL A 464 13.43 3.91 -15.68
N VAL A 465 13.97 2.99 -16.49
CA VAL A 465 15.34 3.03 -16.98
C VAL A 465 15.32 3.24 -18.48
N ASP A 466 15.96 4.32 -18.95
CA ASP A 466 16.15 4.69 -20.36
C ASP A 466 14.85 4.68 -21.19
N ASN A 467 13.71 4.91 -20.56
CA ASN A 467 12.39 4.82 -21.19
C ASN A 467 12.16 3.48 -21.95
N ARG A 468 12.75 2.38 -21.44
CA ARG A 468 12.72 1.03 -22.04
C ARG A 468 12.37 -0.08 -21.06
N LEU A 469 12.73 0.11 -19.79
CA LEU A 469 12.46 -0.83 -18.73
C LEU A 469 11.64 -0.10 -17.66
N LEU A 470 10.54 -0.70 -17.27
CA LEU A 470 9.71 -0.28 -16.14
C LEU A 470 9.80 -1.34 -15.06
N VAL A 471 10.06 -0.94 -13.83
CA VAL A 471 9.92 -1.79 -12.64
C VAL A 471 8.81 -1.21 -11.77
N VAL A 472 7.84 -2.03 -11.40
CA VAL A 472 6.74 -1.66 -10.48
C VAL A 472 6.60 -2.76 -9.44
N GLY A 473 6.44 -2.38 -8.18
CA GLY A 473 6.29 -3.37 -7.11
C GLY A 473 5.99 -2.77 -5.75
N SER A 474 6.29 -3.55 -4.72
CA SER A 474 6.02 -3.18 -3.33
C SER A 474 7.22 -2.53 -2.62
N MET A 475 8.44 -2.65 -3.16
CA MET A 475 9.68 -2.27 -2.49
C MET A 475 9.94 -0.76 -2.51
N ASN A 476 10.25 -0.21 -1.35
CA ASN A 476 10.86 1.11 -1.24
C ASN A 476 12.38 1.05 -1.52
N LEU A 477 12.96 2.20 -1.84
CA LEU A 477 14.41 2.34 -1.92
C LEU A 477 14.97 2.81 -0.57
N ASP A 478 14.89 1.90 0.40
CA ASP A 478 15.41 2.04 1.75
C ASP A 478 16.05 0.73 2.23
N LEU A 479 16.84 0.81 3.29
CA LEU A 479 17.51 -0.37 3.85
C LEU A 479 16.54 -1.32 4.57
N ARG A 480 15.38 -0.84 5.00
CA ARG A 480 14.34 -1.70 5.57
C ARG A 480 13.77 -2.66 4.53
N SER A 481 13.46 -2.18 3.32
CA SER A 481 13.04 -3.04 2.20
C SER A 481 14.15 -3.99 1.77
N LYS A 482 15.42 -3.56 1.84
CA LYS A 482 16.56 -4.42 1.53
C LYS A 482 16.75 -5.54 2.56
N LEU A 483 16.69 -5.23 3.86
CA LEU A 483 17.19 -6.10 4.94
C LEU A 483 16.08 -6.75 5.78
N GLN A 484 14.92 -6.11 5.92
CA GLN A 484 13.90 -6.48 6.89
C GLN A 484 12.61 -7.00 6.25
N ASN A 485 12.12 -6.33 5.21
CA ASN A 485 10.86 -6.69 4.57
C ASN A 485 11.06 -7.66 3.42
N SER A 486 10.10 -8.55 3.20
CA SER A 486 10.01 -9.23 1.92
C SER A 486 9.18 -8.44 0.93
N GLU A 487 9.65 -8.39 -0.31
CA GLU A 487 9.11 -7.54 -1.36
C GLU A 487 8.86 -8.33 -2.65
N VAL A 488 8.07 -7.75 -3.55
CA VAL A 488 7.83 -8.25 -4.90
C VAL A 488 7.79 -7.11 -5.90
N ALA A 489 8.40 -7.29 -7.07
CA ALA A 489 8.30 -6.37 -8.19
C ALA A 489 8.32 -7.11 -9.53
N ILE A 490 7.81 -6.44 -10.56
CA ILE A 490 7.91 -6.91 -11.94
C ILE A 490 8.75 -5.92 -12.73
N ALA A 491 9.81 -6.41 -13.36
CA ALA A 491 10.60 -5.70 -14.34
C ALA A 491 10.08 -6.01 -15.74
N ILE A 492 9.59 -5.00 -16.46
CA ILE A 492 8.92 -5.10 -17.77
C ILE A 492 9.75 -4.38 -18.82
N ARG A 493 10.28 -5.09 -19.78
CA ARG A 493 11.07 -4.52 -20.87
C ARG A 493 10.17 -4.16 -22.05
N ASN A 494 9.67 -2.92 -22.04
CA ASN A 494 8.82 -2.43 -23.12
C ASN A 494 8.82 -0.89 -23.14
N ARG A 495 9.13 -0.28 -24.31
CA ARG A 495 9.19 1.18 -24.45
C ARG A 495 7.84 1.86 -24.25
N LYS A 496 6.77 1.26 -24.77
CA LYS A 496 5.42 1.84 -24.65
C LYS A 496 5.01 1.94 -23.18
N LEU A 497 5.12 0.84 -22.42
CA LEU A 497 4.79 0.83 -20.98
C LEU A 497 5.70 1.74 -20.16
N ALA A 498 7.00 1.79 -20.49
CA ALA A 498 7.93 2.70 -19.82
C ALA A 498 7.58 4.17 -20.10
N SER A 499 7.21 4.51 -21.34
CA SER A 499 6.74 5.86 -21.70
C SER A 499 5.41 6.20 -21.03
N GLU A 500 4.46 5.27 -20.99
CA GLU A 500 3.17 5.46 -20.31
C GLU A 500 3.39 5.70 -18.81
N ALA A 501 4.28 4.94 -18.16
CA ALA A 501 4.63 5.15 -16.75
C ALA A 501 5.30 6.51 -16.54
N THR A 502 6.24 6.91 -17.41
CA THR A 502 6.86 8.24 -17.34
C THR A 502 5.80 9.33 -17.48
N ALA A 503 4.88 9.21 -18.45
CA ALA A 503 3.81 10.20 -18.66
C ALA A 503 2.85 10.28 -17.46
N LEU A 504 2.60 9.17 -16.77
CA LEU A 504 1.81 9.16 -15.52
C LEU A 504 2.55 9.88 -14.38
N ILE A 505 3.87 9.73 -14.27
CA ILE A 505 4.68 10.29 -13.18
C ILE A 505 5.00 11.78 -13.40
N GLU A 506 5.18 12.21 -14.63
CA GLU A 506 5.65 13.56 -15.00
C GLU A 506 4.83 14.71 -14.38
N PRO A 507 3.49 14.67 -14.29
CA PRO A 507 2.71 15.68 -13.56
C PRO A 507 3.09 15.76 -12.07
N GLY A 508 3.42 14.62 -11.45
CA GLY A 508 3.91 14.58 -10.07
C GLY A 508 5.21 15.36 -9.89
N LEU A 509 6.13 15.31 -10.89
CA LEU A 509 7.39 16.05 -10.85
C LEU A 509 7.17 17.54 -11.14
N THR A 510 6.35 17.88 -12.13
CA THR A 510 6.27 19.26 -12.68
C THR A 510 5.30 20.15 -11.93
N THR A 511 4.17 19.60 -11.48
CA THR A 511 3.10 20.37 -10.81
C THR A 511 2.81 19.92 -9.39
N GLY A 512 3.14 18.66 -9.06
CA GLY A 512 2.81 18.03 -7.77
C GLY A 512 3.92 18.10 -6.73
N ALA A 513 5.14 18.47 -7.08
CA ALA A 513 6.29 18.43 -6.18
C ALA A 513 7.10 19.74 -6.18
N TYR A 514 7.77 19.99 -5.08
CA TYR A 514 8.87 20.96 -5.02
C TYR A 514 10.11 20.34 -5.67
N ARG A 515 10.82 21.08 -6.52
CA ARG A 515 12.17 20.72 -6.93
C ARG A 515 13.16 21.24 -5.88
N VAL A 516 13.97 20.36 -5.31
CA VAL A 516 14.94 20.76 -4.27
C VAL A 516 16.30 21.01 -4.91
N GLU A 517 16.86 22.18 -4.62
CA GLU A 517 18.14 22.64 -5.17
C GLU A 517 19.09 23.08 -4.05
N LEU A 518 20.38 22.97 -4.31
CA LEU A 518 21.43 23.51 -3.43
C LEU A 518 22.02 24.77 -4.09
N VAL A 519 21.71 25.95 -3.54
CA VAL A 519 22.15 27.25 -4.07
C VAL A 519 23.02 27.92 -3.03
N ASN A 520 24.28 28.18 -3.35
CA ASN A 520 25.28 28.76 -2.44
C ASN A 520 25.37 28.04 -1.08
N GLY A 521 25.25 26.70 -1.09
CA GLY A 521 25.28 25.88 0.13
C GLY A 521 23.98 25.87 0.94
N GLN A 522 22.89 26.46 0.43
CA GLN A 522 21.58 26.48 1.07
C GLN A 522 20.56 25.69 0.25
N LEU A 523 19.77 24.85 0.92
CA LEU A 523 18.65 24.16 0.29
C LEU A 523 17.51 25.14 -0.03
N ILE A 524 17.03 25.06 -1.26
CA ILE A 524 15.86 25.80 -1.74
C ILE A 524 14.86 24.83 -2.36
N TRP A 525 13.63 24.89 -1.90
CA TRP A 525 12.49 24.19 -2.49
C TRP A 525 11.81 25.10 -3.50
N ARG A 526 12.08 24.87 -4.78
CA ARG A 526 11.43 25.61 -5.88
C ARG A 526 9.98 25.18 -5.99
N ALA A 527 9.08 26.13 -5.87
CA ALA A 527 7.65 25.87 -6.02
C ALA A 527 7.32 25.43 -7.47
N PRO A 528 6.33 24.53 -7.65
CA PRO A 528 5.91 24.11 -8.99
C PRO A 528 5.47 25.29 -9.85
N ALA A 529 5.82 25.29 -11.12
CA ALA A 529 5.43 26.33 -12.06
C ALA A 529 3.90 26.49 -12.11
N GLY A 530 3.42 27.74 -12.05
CA GLY A 530 1.98 28.05 -12.08
C GLY A 530 1.23 27.74 -10.78
N SER A 531 1.90 27.29 -9.71
CA SER A 531 1.25 27.01 -8.41
C SER A 531 0.85 28.27 -7.64
N GLY A 532 1.50 29.41 -7.93
CA GLY A 532 1.33 30.65 -7.17
C GLY A 532 1.95 30.62 -5.76
N LEU A 533 2.74 29.58 -5.45
CA LEU A 533 3.44 29.45 -4.18
C LEU A 533 4.82 30.09 -4.25
N PRO A 534 5.35 30.62 -3.14
CA PRO A 534 6.73 31.08 -3.07
C PRO A 534 7.69 29.89 -2.94
N ASP A 535 8.95 30.11 -3.36
CA ASP A 535 10.05 29.23 -3.02
C ASP A 535 10.27 29.22 -1.50
N ALA A 536 10.72 28.09 -0.96
CA ALA A 536 10.97 27.94 0.47
C ALA A 536 12.45 27.63 0.75
N THR A 537 12.95 28.11 1.89
CA THR A 537 14.31 27.86 2.40
C THR A 537 14.35 26.89 3.58
N SER A 538 13.20 26.31 3.91
CA SER A 538 13.04 25.24 4.91
C SER A 538 11.90 24.34 4.48
N GLU A 539 11.81 23.12 5.04
CA GLU A 539 10.76 22.14 4.76
C GLU A 539 9.39 22.80 4.56
N PRO A 540 8.87 22.87 3.31
CA PRO A 540 7.60 23.56 3.04
C PRO A 540 6.42 22.76 3.62
N ASP A 541 5.33 23.45 3.91
CA ASP A 541 4.05 22.89 4.38
C ASP A 541 4.13 22.10 5.71
N ALA A 542 5.32 21.95 6.31
CA ALA A 542 5.53 21.22 7.55
C ALA A 542 5.44 22.13 8.77
N SER A 543 4.79 21.66 9.85
CA SER A 543 4.72 22.37 11.12
C SER A 543 6.09 22.50 11.80
N LEU A 544 6.28 23.55 12.61
CA LEU A 544 7.52 23.74 13.38
C LEU A 544 7.84 22.53 14.28
N GLY A 545 6.82 21.93 14.91
CA GLY A 545 6.99 20.75 15.74
C GLY A 545 7.52 19.56 14.96
N LEU A 546 7.01 19.34 13.74
CA LEU A 546 7.46 18.25 12.86
C LEU A 546 8.90 18.48 12.39
N LYS A 547 9.25 19.72 12.01
CA LYS A 547 10.64 20.09 11.65
C LYS A 547 11.63 19.85 12.80
N LEU A 548 11.23 20.21 14.02
CA LEU A 548 12.06 19.97 15.21
C LEU A 548 12.20 18.49 15.50
N LEU A 549 11.12 17.72 15.39
CA LEU A 549 11.13 16.26 15.61
C LEU A 549 12.12 15.57 14.66
N VAL A 550 12.10 15.90 13.36
CA VAL A 550 13.04 15.34 12.38
C VAL A 550 14.48 15.68 12.74
N LYS A 551 14.77 16.94 13.14
CA LYS A 551 16.12 17.34 13.56
C LYS A 551 16.62 16.55 14.78
N VAL A 552 15.74 16.21 15.71
CA VAL A 552 16.10 15.43 16.90
C VAL A 552 16.30 13.96 16.55
N ILE A 553 15.46 13.38 15.70
CA ILE A 553 15.48 11.94 15.38
C ILE A 553 16.60 11.63 14.39
N SER A 554 16.84 12.48 13.38
CA SER A 554 17.73 12.19 12.25
C SER A 554 19.14 11.70 12.63
N PRO A 555 19.83 12.24 13.66
CA PRO A 555 21.15 11.75 14.05
C PRO A 555 21.15 10.35 14.68
N PHE A 556 20.02 9.89 15.20
CA PHE A 556 19.91 8.66 15.99
C PHE A 556 19.14 7.53 15.27
N ALA A 557 18.48 7.82 14.16
CA ALA A 557 17.71 6.83 13.43
C ALA A 557 18.66 5.96 12.57
N PRO A 558 18.85 4.66 12.89
CA PRO A 558 19.69 3.79 12.08
C PRO A 558 19.05 3.54 10.71
N ASP A 559 19.86 3.57 9.66
CA ASP A 559 19.36 3.38 8.28
C ASP A 559 18.67 2.04 8.07
N GLU A 560 19.10 0.99 8.78
CA GLU A 560 18.57 -0.37 8.68
C GLU A 560 17.14 -0.48 9.27
N MET A 561 16.73 0.48 10.07
CA MET A 561 15.40 0.51 10.70
C MET A 561 14.40 1.43 9.97
N LEU A 562 14.89 2.15 8.95
CA LEU A 562 14.14 3.20 8.25
C LEU A 562 13.63 2.76 6.90
#